data_2ffa5e2ae10d3b727ea37097ba58455b
#
_entry.id   2ffa5e2ae10d3b727ea37097ba58455b
#
_cell.length_a   1.000
_cell.length_b   1.000
_cell.length_c   1.000
_cell.angle_alpha   90.00
_cell.angle_beta   90.00
_cell.angle_gamma   90.00
#
_symmetry.space_group_name_H-M   'P 1'
#
loop_
_entity.id
_entity.type
_entity.pdbx_description
1 polymer ?
#
loop_
_entity_poly.entity_id
_entity_poly.type
_entity_poly.pdbx_seq_one_letter_code
_entity_poly.pdbx_strand_id
1 'polypeptide(L)'
;MKIAVYAIAKDEEKFVDRWYETAKEADYVCVLDTGSADKTVDKLKSYNCIVKTKIIQPWRFDVARNESLKIIPQGADVLVCLDLDEIIQPGWAEIIRKNFHGTRGRYLYVWSHESYGRDGVSFNADKIHTKSYYWKNPVHEVLKSYGEESYCDLPLRVDHWPDEKKSRSNYLPLLELAVMEEPENDRNMHYLGREYMFHREYGKAIEALEKHLALRSAVWPPERAASMRFIARCKIIQGKQLEAEAWLQRAIIEAPEYREAWFEMMKIMYHAKNWKSCIWYGESCVNIRERPLSYICEPDPWGPLPFDMLSIAYCNVGRYRDALEAANHALMYGPDERIMQNVKIMQSYIGKPS
;
A
#
# COMPACT_ATOMS: atom_id res chain seq x y z
N MET A 1 -24.15 0.82 21.62
CA MET A 1 -22.92 0.24 21.03
C MET A 1 -21.73 0.93 21.66
N LYS A 2 -20.90 0.21 22.36
CA LYS A 2 -19.64 0.67 22.96
C LYS A 2 -18.46 0.32 22.06
N ILE A 3 -17.60 1.29 21.79
CA ILE A 3 -16.47 1.14 20.87
C ILE A 3 -15.16 1.16 21.66
N ALA A 4 -14.25 0.23 21.35
CA ALA A 4 -12.89 0.23 21.86
C ALA A 4 -11.89 0.43 20.72
N VAL A 5 -11.03 1.43 20.84
CA VAL A 5 -9.78 1.52 20.05
C VAL A 5 -8.72 0.67 20.75
N TYR A 6 -7.97 -0.11 19.98
CA TYR A 6 -6.84 -0.85 20.50
C TYR A 6 -5.63 -0.80 19.57
N ALA A 7 -4.45 -0.81 20.17
CA ALA A 7 -3.16 -0.76 19.47
C ALA A 7 -2.10 -1.60 20.17
N ILE A 8 -1.01 -1.87 19.46
CA ILE A 8 0.27 -2.28 20.04
C ILE A 8 1.24 -1.10 19.91
N ALA A 9 2.12 -0.90 20.88
CA ALA A 9 3.07 0.19 20.86
C ALA A 9 4.47 -0.27 21.27
N LYS A 10 5.50 0.35 20.66
CA LYS A 10 6.89 0.28 21.10
C LYS A 10 7.65 1.49 20.61
N ASP A 11 8.10 2.35 21.54
CA ASP A 11 8.87 3.56 21.26
C ASP A 11 8.15 4.50 20.28
N GLU A 12 6.90 4.89 20.62
CA GLU A 12 5.98 5.70 19.81
C GLU A 12 5.67 7.07 20.44
N GLU A 13 6.49 7.54 21.40
CA GLU A 13 6.26 8.77 22.16
C GLU A 13 5.79 9.97 21.32
N LYS A 14 6.37 10.14 20.15
CA LYS A 14 6.10 11.26 19.24
C LYS A 14 4.71 11.24 18.61
N PHE A 15 4.09 10.05 18.54
CA PHE A 15 2.78 9.91 17.91
C PHE A 15 1.62 9.95 18.91
N VAL A 16 1.87 9.66 20.19
CA VAL A 16 0.84 9.49 21.21
C VAL A 16 -0.15 10.64 21.23
N ASP A 17 0.32 11.90 21.26
CA ASP A 17 -0.55 13.07 21.41
C ASP A 17 -1.50 13.20 20.21
N ARG A 18 -0.96 13.11 18.99
CA ARG A 18 -1.73 13.18 17.74
C ARG A 18 -2.71 12.03 17.62
N TRP A 19 -2.26 10.80 17.91
CA TRP A 19 -3.07 9.61 17.85
C TRP A 19 -4.23 9.66 18.86
N TYR A 20 -3.95 10.07 20.11
CA TYR A 20 -4.98 10.14 21.13
C TYR A 20 -6.10 11.13 20.76
N GLU A 21 -5.77 12.25 20.15
CA GLU A 21 -6.77 13.22 19.70
C GLU A 21 -7.82 12.59 18.76
N THR A 22 -7.47 11.58 18.01
CA THR A 22 -8.40 10.84 17.15
C THR A 22 -9.02 9.65 17.87
N ALA A 23 -8.27 8.93 18.68
CA ALA A 23 -8.73 7.74 19.41
C ALA A 23 -9.72 8.05 20.54
N LYS A 24 -9.70 9.26 21.13
CA LYS A 24 -10.51 9.66 22.29
C LYS A 24 -12.03 9.66 22.07
N GLU A 25 -12.52 9.55 20.82
CA GLU A 25 -13.95 9.39 20.54
C GLU A 25 -14.47 8.00 20.94
N ALA A 26 -13.60 7.02 21.16
CA ALA A 26 -13.96 5.70 21.63
C ALA A 26 -14.39 5.71 23.11
N ASP A 27 -15.25 4.75 23.46
CA ASP A 27 -15.60 4.53 24.89
C ASP A 27 -14.41 3.95 25.68
N TYR A 28 -13.51 3.22 25.03
CA TYR A 28 -12.29 2.65 25.61
C TYR A 28 -11.11 2.83 24.67
N VAL A 29 -9.97 3.27 25.21
CA VAL A 29 -8.69 3.37 24.50
C VAL A 29 -7.69 2.45 25.16
N CYS A 30 -7.26 1.40 24.46
CA CYS A 30 -6.47 0.30 25.00
C CYS A 30 -5.16 0.17 24.22
N VAL A 31 -4.02 0.14 24.91
CA VAL A 31 -2.73 -0.04 24.25
C VAL A 31 -1.91 -1.12 24.95
N LEU A 32 -1.47 -2.11 24.18
CA LEU A 32 -0.46 -3.05 24.64
C LEU A 32 0.92 -2.50 24.31
N ASP A 33 1.63 -2.07 25.34
CA ASP A 33 3.04 -1.74 25.21
C ASP A 33 3.88 -3.01 25.16
N THR A 34 4.75 -3.10 24.13
CA THR A 34 5.59 -4.29 23.90
C THR A 34 7.03 -4.09 24.36
N GLY A 35 7.26 -3.11 25.23
CA GLY A 35 8.54 -2.82 25.86
C GLY A 35 9.16 -1.53 25.35
N SER A 36 8.44 -0.42 25.43
CA SER A 36 8.97 0.92 25.16
C SER A 36 10.00 1.33 26.20
N ALA A 37 11.05 2.00 25.73
CA ALA A 37 12.10 2.57 26.56
C ALA A 37 11.98 4.13 26.65
N ASP A 38 11.13 4.72 25.82
CA ASP A 38 10.83 6.15 25.80
C ASP A 38 9.60 6.48 26.68
N LYS A 39 9.03 7.69 26.54
CA LYS A 39 7.88 8.14 27.33
C LYS A 39 6.52 7.68 26.78
N THR A 40 6.47 6.73 25.87
CA THR A 40 5.21 6.22 25.28
C THR A 40 4.19 5.85 26.36
N VAL A 41 4.61 5.00 27.32
CA VAL A 41 3.71 4.50 28.39
C VAL A 41 3.22 5.62 29.29
N ASP A 42 4.11 6.54 29.70
CA ASP A 42 3.77 7.64 30.59
C ASP A 42 2.76 8.60 29.94
N LYS A 43 2.97 8.94 28.66
CA LYS A 43 2.03 9.76 27.90
C LYS A 43 0.66 9.09 27.75
N LEU A 44 0.61 7.83 27.35
CA LEU A 44 -0.65 7.08 27.23
C LEU A 44 -1.42 7.04 28.54
N LYS A 45 -0.74 6.82 29.67
CA LYS A 45 -1.35 6.85 31.01
C LYS A 45 -1.85 8.23 31.39
N SER A 46 -1.15 9.31 31.02
CA SER A 46 -1.60 10.68 31.28
C SER A 46 -2.93 11.04 30.61
N TYR A 47 -3.24 10.35 29.50
CA TYR A 47 -4.54 10.44 28.81
C TYR A 47 -5.59 9.42 29.31
N ASN A 48 -5.32 8.73 30.45
CA ASN A 48 -6.19 7.68 30.98
C ASN A 48 -6.44 6.49 30.05
N CYS A 49 -5.54 6.21 29.12
CA CYS A 49 -5.61 4.99 28.32
C CYS A 49 -5.42 3.75 29.20
N ILE A 50 -6.08 2.67 28.85
CA ILE A 50 -5.86 1.34 29.44
C ILE A 50 -4.56 0.79 28.85
N VAL A 51 -3.47 0.84 29.61
CA VAL A 51 -2.15 0.41 29.16
C VAL A 51 -1.70 -0.83 29.93
N LYS A 52 -1.26 -1.85 29.19
CA LYS A 52 -0.59 -3.02 29.77
C LYS A 52 0.71 -3.25 29.03
N THR A 53 1.79 -3.52 29.77
CA THR A 53 3.10 -3.85 29.18
C THR A 53 3.30 -5.36 29.16
N LYS A 54 3.69 -5.91 28.00
CA LYS A 54 4.03 -7.32 27.83
C LYS A 54 5.10 -7.49 26.73
N ILE A 55 6.26 -8.01 27.10
CA ILE A 55 7.30 -8.36 26.13
C ILE A 55 6.88 -9.61 25.35
N ILE A 56 7.01 -9.55 24.03
CA ILE A 56 6.71 -10.68 23.12
C ILE A 56 8.03 -11.23 22.60
N GLN A 57 8.34 -12.48 22.94
CA GLN A 57 9.55 -13.17 22.49
C GLN A 57 9.25 -14.65 22.18
N PRO A 58 9.63 -15.14 20.97
CA PRO A 58 10.14 -14.35 19.85
C PRO A 58 9.09 -13.35 19.35
N TRP A 59 9.53 -12.26 18.71
CA TRP A 59 8.61 -11.23 18.20
C TRP A 59 7.71 -11.77 17.09
N ARG A 60 6.41 -11.51 17.23
CA ARG A 60 5.38 -11.78 16.21
C ARG A 60 4.28 -10.74 16.35
N PHE A 61 3.85 -10.16 15.24
CA PHE A 61 2.77 -9.17 15.25
C PHE A 61 1.44 -9.79 15.66
N ASP A 62 1.08 -10.96 15.14
CA ASP A 62 -0.18 -11.64 15.47
C ASP A 62 -0.29 -11.96 16.97
N VAL A 63 0.79 -12.39 17.60
CA VAL A 63 0.84 -12.64 19.04
C VAL A 63 0.64 -11.35 19.81
N ALA A 64 1.34 -10.28 19.45
CA ALA A 64 1.18 -8.97 20.10
C ALA A 64 -0.25 -8.44 19.95
N ARG A 65 -0.83 -8.50 18.75
CA ARG A 65 -2.22 -8.10 18.48
C ARG A 65 -3.22 -8.94 19.28
N ASN A 66 -3.06 -10.26 19.34
CA ASN A 66 -3.94 -11.12 20.12
C ASN A 66 -3.82 -10.86 21.63
N GLU A 67 -2.65 -10.51 22.13
CA GLU A 67 -2.49 -10.06 23.53
C GLU A 67 -3.16 -8.70 23.76
N SER A 68 -3.14 -7.78 22.78
CA SER A 68 -3.84 -6.50 22.90
C SER A 68 -5.37 -6.65 22.94
N LEU A 69 -5.94 -7.66 22.29
CA LEU A 69 -7.36 -7.96 22.39
C LEU A 69 -7.78 -8.35 23.83
N LYS A 70 -6.89 -8.97 24.61
CA LYS A 70 -7.19 -9.44 25.98
C LYS A 70 -7.29 -8.30 27.01
N ILE A 71 -6.79 -7.11 26.70
CA ILE A 71 -6.88 -5.96 27.62
C ILE A 71 -8.13 -5.12 27.39
N ILE A 72 -8.90 -5.42 26.35
CA ILE A 72 -10.12 -4.70 26.02
C ILE A 72 -11.23 -5.07 27.01
N PRO A 73 -11.94 -4.07 27.59
CA PRO A 73 -13.05 -4.32 28.49
C PRO A 73 -14.16 -5.18 27.85
N GLN A 74 -14.76 -6.07 28.63
CA GLN A 74 -15.82 -6.95 28.14
C GLN A 74 -17.04 -6.20 27.59
N GLY A 75 -17.30 -4.98 28.09
CA GLY A 75 -18.41 -4.13 27.64
C GLY A 75 -18.24 -3.51 26.24
N ALA A 76 -17.11 -3.69 25.56
CA ALA A 76 -16.95 -3.22 24.18
C ALA A 76 -17.73 -4.13 23.20
N ASP A 77 -18.44 -3.54 22.25
CA ASP A 77 -19.20 -4.24 21.20
C ASP A 77 -18.40 -4.29 19.89
N VAL A 78 -17.76 -3.17 19.52
CA VAL A 78 -16.97 -3.00 18.29
C VAL A 78 -15.54 -2.60 18.65
N LEU A 79 -14.59 -3.21 17.98
CA LEU A 79 -13.16 -3.04 18.17
C LEU A 79 -12.56 -2.38 16.93
N VAL A 80 -11.77 -1.33 17.13
CA VAL A 80 -11.07 -0.58 16.08
C VAL A 80 -9.58 -0.74 16.32
N CYS A 81 -8.88 -1.49 15.46
CA CYS A 81 -7.43 -1.54 15.48
C CYS A 81 -6.90 -0.28 14.79
N LEU A 82 -6.24 0.56 15.55
CA LEU A 82 -5.67 1.83 15.07
C LEU A 82 -4.25 1.97 15.62
N ASP A 83 -3.26 1.84 14.75
CA ASP A 83 -1.84 1.96 15.13
C ASP A 83 -1.48 3.41 15.47
N LEU A 84 -0.44 3.64 16.29
CA LEU A 84 -0.13 4.97 16.80
C LEU A 84 0.34 5.95 15.70
N ASP A 85 0.77 5.45 14.56
CA ASP A 85 1.09 6.22 13.36
C ASP A 85 -0.09 6.39 12.39
N GLU A 86 -1.29 5.95 12.77
CA GLU A 86 -2.53 6.11 12.01
C GLU A 86 -3.40 7.23 12.61
N ILE A 87 -4.15 7.91 11.75
CA ILE A 87 -5.13 8.94 12.10
C ILE A 87 -6.45 8.58 11.46
N ILE A 88 -7.50 8.44 12.26
CA ILE A 88 -8.86 8.27 11.77
C ILE A 88 -9.58 9.63 11.73
N GLN A 89 -10.40 9.87 10.72
CA GLN A 89 -11.12 11.14 10.55
C GLN A 89 -12.01 11.48 11.76
N PRO A 90 -12.19 12.76 12.09
CA PRO A 90 -13.07 13.19 13.18
C PRO A 90 -14.54 12.75 12.95
N GLY A 91 -15.27 12.47 14.04
CA GLY A 91 -16.66 12.01 14.02
C GLY A 91 -16.82 10.52 13.69
N TRP A 92 -15.72 9.78 13.62
CA TRP A 92 -15.69 8.38 13.23
C TRP A 92 -16.50 7.45 14.17
N ALA A 93 -16.49 7.74 15.47
CA ALA A 93 -17.21 6.89 16.43
C ALA A 93 -18.72 6.94 16.20
N GLU A 94 -19.27 8.11 15.86
CA GLU A 94 -20.69 8.26 15.54
C GLU A 94 -21.04 7.59 14.20
N ILE A 95 -20.13 7.69 13.21
CA ILE A 95 -20.28 6.98 11.93
C ILE A 95 -20.37 5.47 12.17
N ILE A 96 -19.51 4.91 13.03
CA ILE A 96 -19.57 3.48 13.38
C ILE A 96 -20.88 3.17 14.09
N ARG A 97 -21.28 3.95 15.11
CA ARG A 97 -22.54 3.71 15.84
C ARG A 97 -23.75 3.66 14.93
N LYS A 98 -23.75 4.48 13.88
CA LYS A 98 -24.86 4.60 12.93
C LYS A 98 -24.84 3.53 11.83
N ASN A 99 -23.66 3.16 11.32
CA ASN A 99 -23.54 2.38 10.09
C ASN A 99 -22.98 0.97 10.28
N PHE A 100 -22.32 0.68 11.43
CA PHE A 100 -21.74 -0.65 11.63
C PHE A 100 -22.84 -1.68 11.86
N HIS A 101 -22.86 -2.67 10.98
CA HIS A 101 -23.70 -3.86 11.08
C HIS A 101 -22.91 -5.07 10.59
N GLY A 102 -23.28 -6.26 11.04
CA GLY A 102 -22.49 -7.46 10.75
C GLY A 102 -21.32 -7.63 11.72
N THR A 103 -20.24 -8.21 11.26
CA THR A 103 -19.09 -8.59 12.10
C THR A 103 -17.81 -7.84 11.79
N ARG A 104 -17.69 -7.22 10.57
CA ARG A 104 -16.48 -6.55 10.10
C ARG A 104 -16.78 -5.34 9.23
N GLY A 105 -16.11 -4.22 9.48
CA GLY A 105 -16.28 -2.97 8.74
C GLY A 105 -15.11 -2.70 7.79
N ARG A 106 -15.42 -2.39 6.53
CA ARG A 106 -14.44 -1.94 5.52
C ARG A 106 -14.46 -0.43 5.41
N TYR A 107 -13.30 0.18 5.24
CA TYR A 107 -13.11 1.62 5.15
C TYR A 107 -11.91 1.98 4.27
N LEU A 108 -11.87 3.23 3.79
CA LEU A 108 -10.74 3.74 3.03
C LEU A 108 -9.50 3.88 3.92
N TYR A 109 -8.42 3.22 3.54
CA TYR A 109 -7.11 3.34 4.17
C TYR A 109 -6.12 3.97 3.21
N VAL A 110 -5.52 5.08 3.60
CA VAL A 110 -4.49 5.77 2.84
C VAL A 110 -3.14 5.47 3.48
N TRP A 111 -2.41 4.57 2.83
CA TRP A 111 -1.12 4.07 3.34
C TRP A 111 0.04 5.05 3.11
N SER A 112 -0.02 5.84 2.04
CA SER A 112 1.00 6.85 1.73
C SER A 112 0.38 8.10 1.12
N HIS A 113 1.11 9.21 1.25
CA HIS A 113 0.72 10.51 0.73
C HIS A 113 1.73 10.99 -0.30
N GLU A 114 1.25 11.60 -1.37
CA GLU A 114 2.06 12.21 -2.41
C GLU A 114 2.14 13.73 -2.20
N SER A 115 3.00 14.35 -3.00
CA SER A 115 3.09 15.82 -3.07
C SER A 115 1.73 16.43 -3.42
N TYR A 116 1.51 17.67 -2.96
CA TYR A 116 0.28 18.44 -3.17
C TYR A 116 -0.99 17.81 -2.56
N GLY A 117 -0.85 17.02 -1.49
CA GLY A 117 -1.97 16.49 -0.70
C GLY A 117 -2.77 15.38 -1.39
N ARG A 118 -2.20 14.74 -2.39
CA ARG A 118 -2.83 13.59 -3.06
C ARG A 118 -2.59 12.30 -2.29
N ASP A 119 -3.58 11.41 -2.37
CA ASP A 119 -3.43 10.07 -1.83
C ASP A 119 -2.46 9.25 -2.70
N GLY A 120 -1.47 8.65 -2.07
CA GLY A 120 -0.58 7.67 -2.66
C GLY A 120 -1.23 6.29 -2.72
N VAL A 121 -0.61 5.26 -2.15
CA VAL A 121 -1.22 3.93 -2.06
C VAL A 121 -2.44 3.97 -1.14
N SER A 122 -3.60 3.61 -1.66
CA SER A 122 -4.85 3.56 -0.89
C SER A 122 -5.66 2.30 -1.24
N PHE A 123 -6.33 1.75 -0.25
CA PHE A 123 -7.12 0.53 -0.40
C PHE A 123 -8.19 0.43 0.70
N ASN A 124 -9.12 -0.50 0.54
CA ASN A 124 -10.08 -0.81 1.59
C ASN A 124 -9.42 -1.69 2.64
N ALA A 125 -9.29 -1.16 3.87
CA ALA A 125 -8.92 -1.93 5.04
C ALA A 125 -10.15 -2.38 5.82
N ASP A 126 -9.98 -3.34 6.71
CA ASP A 126 -11.07 -4.01 7.41
C ASP A 126 -10.71 -4.36 8.87
N LYS A 127 -9.97 -3.44 9.53
CA LYS A 127 -9.51 -3.58 10.92
C LYS A 127 -10.55 -3.12 11.96
N ILE A 128 -11.83 -2.93 11.57
CA ILE A 128 -12.97 -2.64 12.46
C ILE A 128 -13.81 -3.90 12.56
N HIS A 129 -13.98 -4.46 13.78
CA HIS A 129 -14.56 -5.79 13.90
C HIS A 129 -15.23 -6.03 15.27
N THR A 130 -16.02 -7.10 15.38
CA THR A 130 -16.54 -7.60 16.66
C THR A 130 -15.49 -8.44 17.41
N LYS A 131 -15.82 -8.94 18.59
CA LYS A 131 -14.93 -9.80 19.39
C LYS A 131 -14.70 -11.20 18.81
N SER A 132 -15.39 -11.58 17.76
CA SER A 132 -15.30 -12.91 17.13
C SER A 132 -14.10 -13.10 16.23
N TYR A 133 -13.06 -12.28 16.38
CA TYR A 133 -11.88 -12.30 15.54
C TYR A 133 -10.59 -12.48 16.32
N TYR A 134 -9.58 -13.01 15.65
CA TYR A 134 -8.20 -13.09 16.11
C TYR A 134 -7.25 -12.74 14.97
N TRP A 135 -6.03 -12.33 15.33
CA TRP A 135 -4.98 -12.02 14.36
C TRP A 135 -4.16 -13.25 14.04
N LYS A 136 -3.78 -13.41 12.78
CA LYS A 136 -2.97 -14.49 12.24
C LYS A 136 -1.88 -13.94 11.35
N ASN A 137 -0.77 -14.63 11.26
CA ASN A 137 0.50 -14.40 10.58
C ASN A 137 1.49 -13.53 11.37
N PRO A 138 2.77 -13.97 11.40
CA PRO A 138 3.82 -13.30 12.19
C PRO A 138 4.09 -11.86 11.74
N VAL A 139 3.81 -11.55 10.47
CA VAL A 139 3.89 -10.21 9.86
C VAL A 139 2.84 -10.10 8.75
N HIS A 140 2.45 -8.88 8.38
CA HIS A 140 1.31 -8.64 7.50
C HIS A 140 0.05 -9.39 7.99
N GLU A 141 -0.14 -9.35 9.28
CA GLU A 141 -1.18 -10.06 10.00
C GLU A 141 -2.57 -9.69 9.49
N VAL A 142 -3.44 -10.67 9.50
CA VAL A 142 -4.82 -10.55 9.05
C VAL A 142 -5.79 -10.99 10.15
N LEU A 143 -6.97 -10.37 10.19
CA LEU A 143 -8.05 -10.82 11.03
C LEU A 143 -8.67 -12.10 10.46
N LYS A 144 -8.87 -13.11 11.32
CA LYS A 144 -9.60 -14.35 11.04
C LYS A 144 -10.75 -14.48 12.01
N SER A 145 -11.90 -14.90 11.53
CA SER A 145 -13.08 -15.12 12.37
C SER A 145 -13.10 -16.51 13.00
N TYR A 146 -13.67 -16.59 14.20
CA TYR A 146 -14.06 -17.88 14.83
C TYR A 146 -15.40 -18.41 14.30
N GLY A 147 -16.16 -17.63 13.51
CA GLY A 147 -17.50 -17.98 13.02
C GLY A 147 -17.77 -17.37 11.65
N GLU A 148 -19.05 -17.18 11.35
CA GLU A 148 -19.46 -16.57 10.08
C GLU A 148 -19.04 -15.09 10.02
N GLU A 149 -18.60 -14.67 8.83
CA GLU A 149 -18.21 -13.29 8.56
C GLU A 149 -19.31 -12.57 7.78
N SER A 150 -19.59 -11.34 8.19
CA SER A 150 -20.44 -10.41 7.46
C SER A 150 -19.82 -9.02 7.46
N TYR A 151 -19.80 -8.39 6.29
CA TYR A 151 -19.11 -7.12 6.07
C TYR A 151 -20.10 -5.97 5.92
N CYS A 152 -19.71 -4.79 6.41
CA CYS A 152 -20.34 -3.53 6.06
C CYS A 152 -19.29 -2.53 5.56
N ASP A 153 -19.67 -1.69 4.62
CA ASP A 153 -18.83 -0.59 4.16
C ASP A 153 -19.12 0.66 5.01
N LEU A 154 -18.06 1.23 5.55
CA LEU A 154 -18.12 2.41 6.41
C LEU A 154 -17.56 3.61 5.65
N PRO A 155 -18.26 4.75 5.62
CA PRO A 155 -17.74 5.98 5.01
C PRO A 155 -16.69 6.63 5.92
N LEU A 156 -15.61 5.89 6.18
CA LEU A 156 -14.51 6.27 7.04
C LEU A 156 -13.21 6.32 6.26
N ARG A 157 -12.33 7.20 6.71
CA ARG A 157 -10.96 7.33 6.23
C ARG A 157 -9.98 7.22 7.38
N VAL A 158 -8.93 6.41 7.18
CA VAL A 158 -7.76 6.32 8.04
C VAL A 158 -6.52 6.64 7.23
N ASP A 159 -5.72 7.57 7.72
CA ASP A 159 -4.47 8.00 7.12
C ASP A 159 -3.28 7.48 7.93
N HIS A 160 -2.30 6.89 7.25
CA HIS A 160 -1.08 6.38 7.84
C HIS A 160 0.06 7.39 7.66
N TRP A 161 0.71 7.75 8.76
CA TRP A 161 1.82 8.70 8.84
C TRP A 161 3.02 8.07 9.55
N PRO A 162 3.77 7.21 8.85
CA PRO A 162 4.79 6.37 9.47
C PRO A 162 6.00 7.17 9.94
N ASP A 163 6.78 6.55 10.82
CA ASP A 163 8.13 6.98 11.10
C ASP A 163 9.09 6.50 10.02
N GLU A 164 9.55 7.41 9.16
CA GLU A 164 10.53 7.11 8.12
C GLU A 164 11.86 6.55 8.66
N LYS A 165 12.16 6.79 9.94
CA LYS A 165 13.37 6.31 10.60
C LYS A 165 13.25 4.88 11.16
N LYS A 166 12.04 4.33 11.23
CA LYS A 166 11.81 2.99 11.77
C LYS A 166 12.30 1.93 10.79
N SER A 167 13.23 1.11 11.22
CA SER A 167 13.79 0.02 10.42
C SER A 167 12.77 -1.11 10.21
N ARG A 168 12.71 -1.63 8.98
CA ARG A 168 11.96 -2.84 8.61
C ARG A 168 12.81 -4.12 8.65
N SER A 169 13.99 -4.07 9.26
CA SER A 169 14.99 -5.14 9.22
C SER A 169 14.49 -6.52 9.69
N ASN A 170 13.39 -6.57 10.45
CA ASN A 170 12.84 -7.81 11.00
C ASN A 170 11.73 -8.44 10.14
N TYR A 171 11.36 -7.84 8.99
CA TYR A 171 10.24 -8.36 8.20
C TYR A 171 10.61 -9.63 7.43
N LEU A 172 11.81 -9.69 6.86
CA LEU A 172 12.25 -10.86 6.08
C LEU A 172 12.23 -12.17 6.89
N PRO A 173 12.85 -12.27 8.09
CA PRO A 173 12.75 -13.48 8.90
C PRO A 173 11.32 -13.86 9.29
N LEU A 174 10.45 -12.88 9.52
CA LEU A 174 9.04 -13.15 9.85
C LEU A 174 8.25 -13.64 8.64
N LEU A 175 8.57 -13.18 7.43
CA LEU A 175 7.97 -13.69 6.19
C LEU A 175 8.44 -15.09 5.86
N GLU A 176 9.72 -15.39 6.06
CA GLU A 176 10.26 -16.74 5.94
C GLU A 176 9.55 -17.70 6.91
N LEU A 177 9.34 -17.27 8.17
CA LEU A 177 8.55 -18.01 9.15
C LEU A 177 7.10 -18.19 8.70
N ALA A 178 6.45 -17.15 8.21
CA ALA A 178 5.05 -17.19 7.75
C ALA A 178 4.85 -18.21 6.62
N VAL A 179 5.78 -18.23 5.65
CA VAL A 179 5.75 -19.21 4.54
C VAL A 179 6.08 -20.61 5.02
N MET A 180 6.98 -20.78 6.00
CA MET A 180 7.26 -22.08 6.60
C MET A 180 6.02 -22.64 7.34
N GLU A 181 5.29 -21.79 8.05
CA GLU A 181 4.07 -22.20 8.78
C GLU A 181 2.89 -22.49 7.83
N GLU A 182 2.77 -21.72 6.73
CA GLU A 182 1.69 -21.84 5.75
C GLU A 182 2.24 -21.78 4.31
N PRO A 183 2.83 -22.87 3.78
CA PRO A 183 3.45 -22.88 2.44
C PRO A 183 2.47 -22.62 1.29
N GLU A 184 1.19 -22.92 1.48
CA GLU A 184 0.11 -22.72 0.50
C GLU A 184 -0.57 -21.36 0.59
N ASN A 185 -0.08 -20.47 1.48
CA ASN A 185 -0.60 -19.12 1.60
C ASN A 185 0.02 -18.22 0.54
N ASP A 186 -0.75 -17.92 -0.51
CA ASP A 186 -0.35 -17.11 -1.66
C ASP A 186 0.10 -15.71 -1.25
N ARG A 187 -0.65 -15.04 -0.39
CA ARG A 187 -0.30 -13.71 0.09
C ARG A 187 1.05 -13.67 0.82
N ASN A 188 1.33 -14.62 1.71
CA ASN A 188 2.62 -14.70 2.40
C ASN A 188 3.76 -14.94 1.41
N MET A 189 3.54 -15.81 0.41
CA MET A 189 4.53 -16.11 -0.63
C MET A 189 4.81 -14.89 -1.52
N HIS A 190 3.76 -14.13 -1.92
CA HIS A 190 3.90 -12.87 -2.65
C HIS A 190 4.73 -11.85 -1.86
N TYR A 191 4.41 -11.64 -0.58
CA TYR A 191 5.15 -10.70 0.27
C TYR A 191 6.60 -11.14 0.49
N LEU A 192 6.86 -12.43 0.67
CA LEU A 192 8.22 -12.97 0.80
C LEU A 192 9.06 -12.66 -0.45
N GLY A 193 8.50 -12.92 -1.64
CA GLY A 193 9.19 -12.62 -2.90
C GLY A 193 9.49 -11.13 -3.06
N ARG A 194 8.55 -10.27 -2.72
CA ARG A 194 8.73 -8.81 -2.73
C ARG A 194 9.80 -8.37 -1.73
N GLU A 195 9.81 -8.94 -0.55
CA GLU A 195 10.79 -8.58 0.50
C GLU A 195 12.20 -9.02 0.12
N TYR A 196 12.38 -10.21 -0.45
CA TYR A 196 13.67 -10.62 -1.02
C TYR A 196 14.16 -9.64 -2.09
N MET A 197 13.27 -9.12 -2.95
CA MET A 197 13.65 -8.10 -3.94
C MET A 197 14.15 -6.82 -3.27
N PHE A 198 13.51 -6.34 -2.20
CA PHE A 198 13.96 -5.16 -1.45
C PHE A 198 15.30 -5.39 -0.76
N HIS A 199 15.57 -6.61 -0.30
CA HIS A 199 16.86 -7.03 0.24
C HIS A 199 17.90 -7.33 -0.85
N ARG A 200 17.57 -7.10 -2.14
CA ARG A 200 18.45 -7.36 -3.31
C ARG A 200 18.81 -8.84 -3.53
N GLU A 201 18.09 -9.75 -2.92
CA GLU A 201 18.22 -11.19 -3.08
C GLU A 201 17.40 -11.66 -4.31
N TYR A 202 17.73 -11.12 -5.49
CA TYR A 202 16.92 -11.23 -6.70
C TYR A 202 16.65 -12.67 -7.15
N GLY A 203 17.57 -13.60 -6.90
CA GLY A 203 17.38 -15.02 -7.20
C GLY A 203 16.26 -15.63 -6.36
N LYS A 204 16.32 -15.43 -5.03
CA LYS A 204 15.26 -15.89 -4.11
C LYS A 204 13.94 -15.19 -4.35
N ALA A 205 13.98 -13.89 -4.71
CA ALA A 205 12.78 -13.13 -5.05
C ALA A 205 12.04 -13.77 -6.24
N ILE A 206 12.76 -14.07 -7.32
CA ILE A 206 12.18 -14.72 -8.50
C ILE A 206 11.61 -16.09 -8.12
N GLU A 207 12.36 -16.91 -7.39
CA GLU A 207 11.90 -18.24 -6.97
C GLU A 207 10.61 -18.18 -6.14
N ALA A 208 10.55 -17.30 -5.15
CA ALA A 208 9.37 -17.13 -4.31
C ALA A 208 8.16 -16.63 -5.11
N LEU A 209 8.36 -15.65 -6.02
CA LEU A 209 7.28 -15.11 -6.85
C LEU A 209 6.79 -16.13 -7.90
N GLU A 210 7.66 -16.94 -8.46
CA GLU A 210 7.27 -18.04 -9.35
C GLU A 210 6.50 -19.13 -8.58
N LYS A 211 6.90 -19.45 -7.34
CA LYS A 211 6.13 -20.32 -6.45
C LYS A 211 4.75 -19.73 -6.17
N HIS A 212 4.66 -18.43 -5.84
CA HIS A 212 3.36 -17.75 -5.66
C HIS A 212 2.45 -17.98 -6.88
N LEU A 213 2.96 -17.73 -8.09
CA LEU A 213 2.19 -17.89 -9.33
C LEU A 213 1.73 -19.32 -9.59
N ALA A 214 2.40 -20.33 -9.03
CA ALA A 214 2.07 -21.73 -9.13
C ALA A 214 1.07 -22.23 -8.08
N LEU A 215 0.84 -21.48 -6.98
CA LEU A 215 -0.10 -21.85 -5.93
C LEU A 215 -1.54 -21.85 -6.45
N ARG A 216 -2.32 -22.85 -6.06
CA ARG A 216 -3.76 -22.94 -6.40
C ARG A 216 -4.59 -21.85 -5.71
N SER A 217 -4.13 -21.36 -4.55
CA SER A 217 -4.74 -20.25 -3.80
C SER A 217 -4.53 -18.91 -4.47
N ALA A 218 -3.47 -18.72 -5.26
CA ALA A 218 -3.14 -17.47 -5.96
C ALA A 218 -4.09 -17.21 -7.15
N VAL A 219 -5.34 -16.91 -6.84
CA VAL A 219 -6.41 -16.73 -7.84
C VAL A 219 -6.74 -15.26 -8.14
N TRP A 220 -6.17 -14.31 -7.39
CA TRP A 220 -6.43 -12.89 -7.60
C TRP A 220 -5.51 -12.31 -8.69
N PRO A 221 -6.05 -12.01 -9.91
CA PRO A 221 -5.22 -11.62 -11.04
C PRO A 221 -4.33 -10.40 -10.78
N PRO A 222 -4.80 -9.34 -10.09
CA PRO A 222 -3.94 -8.18 -9.84
C PRO A 222 -2.70 -8.48 -8.99
N GLU A 223 -2.78 -9.32 -7.96
CA GLU A 223 -1.60 -9.71 -7.16
C GLU A 223 -0.65 -10.61 -7.95
N ARG A 224 -1.20 -11.50 -8.80
CA ARG A 224 -0.42 -12.31 -9.75
C ARG A 224 0.35 -11.41 -10.72
N ALA A 225 -0.32 -10.42 -11.31
CA ALA A 225 0.31 -9.42 -12.17
C ALA A 225 1.40 -8.63 -11.43
N ALA A 226 1.18 -8.28 -10.16
CA ALA A 226 2.20 -7.64 -9.34
C ALA A 226 3.43 -8.53 -9.14
N SER A 227 3.25 -9.84 -8.88
CA SER A 227 4.36 -10.80 -8.80
C SER A 227 5.14 -10.87 -10.12
N MET A 228 4.45 -10.91 -11.25
CA MET A 228 5.09 -10.90 -12.59
C MET A 228 5.91 -9.61 -12.81
N ARG A 229 5.41 -8.45 -12.37
CA ARG A 229 6.15 -7.17 -12.43
C ARG A 229 7.39 -7.20 -11.55
N PHE A 230 7.32 -7.75 -10.33
CA PHE A 230 8.49 -7.85 -9.45
C PHE A 230 9.53 -8.82 -10.01
N ILE A 231 9.13 -9.92 -10.65
CA ILE A 231 10.04 -10.80 -11.41
C ILE A 231 10.71 -10.00 -12.52
N ALA A 232 9.94 -9.23 -13.31
CA ALA A 232 10.48 -8.43 -14.39
C ALA A 232 11.51 -7.41 -13.89
N ARG A 233 11.25 -6.70 -12.78
CA ARG A 233 12.21 -5.78 -12.14
C ARG A 233 13.51 -6.51 -11.75
N CYS A 234 13.40 -7.68 -11.16
CA CYS A 234 14.58 -8.51 -10.83
C CYS A 234 15.37 -8.89 -12.10
N LYS A 235 14.67 -9.27 -13.18
CA LYS A 235 15.30 -9.60 -14.48
C LYS A 235 15.99 -8.41 -15.12
N ILE A 236 15.41 -7.19 -15.05
CA ILE A 236 16.04 -5.94 -15.52
C ILE A 236 17.37 -5.71 -14.79
N ILE A 237 17.37 -5.83 -13.46
CA ILE A 237 18.59 -5.62 -12.65
C ILE A 237 19.65 -6.68 -13.00
N GLN A 238 19.26 -7.89 -13.38
CA GLN A 238 20.16 -8.94 -13.85
C GLN A 238 20.63 -8.76 -15.30
N GLY A 239 20.21 -7.68 -16.00
CA GLY A 239 20.53 -7.43 -17.41
C GLY A 239 19.76 -8.31 -18.41
N LYS A 240 18.70 -8.97 -17.97
CA LYS A 240 17.88 -9.92 -18.75
C LYS A 240 16.61 -9.24 -19.29
N GLN A 241 16.80 -8.19 -20.10
CA GLN A 241 15.71 -7.33 -20.53
C GLN A 241 14.61 -8.08 -21.29
N LEU A 242 14.95 -8.99 -22.22
CA LEU A 242 13.95 -9.76 -22.99
C LEU A 242 13.08 -10.66 -22.10
N GLU A 243 13.67 -11.26 -21.07
CA GLU A 243 12.90 -12.04 -20.10
C GLU A 243 11.95 -11.12 -19.28
N ALA A 244 12.41 -9.92 -18.92
CA ALA A 244 11.59 -8.94 -18.21
C ALA A 244 10.39 -8.48 -19.06
N GLU A 245 10.62 -8.17 -20.34
CA GLU A 245 9.54 -7.80 -21.27
C GLU A 245 8.49 -8.91 -21.39
N ALA A 246 8.92 -10.17 -21.48
CA ALA A 246 8.00 -11.31 -21.54
C ALA A 246 7.16 -11.44 -20.25
N TRP A 247 7.75 -11.20 -19.08
CA TRP A 247 7.02 -11.20 -17.82
C TRP A 247 6.03 -10.03 -17.72
N LEU A 248 6.39 -8.85 -18.20
CA LEU A 248 5.49 -7.69 -18.22
C LEU A 248 4.33 -7.86 -19.19
N GLN A 249 4.55 -8.50 -20.36
CA GLN A 249 3.46 -8.85 -21.27
C GLN A 249 2.46 -9.81 -20.61
N ARG A 250 2.95 -10.80 -19.88
CA ARG A 250 2.08 -11.71 -19.08
C ARG A 250 1.32 -10.93 -18.01
N ALA A 251 1.96 -9.98 -17.31
CA ALA A 251 1.31 -9.15 -16.30
C ALA A 251 0.20 -8.27 -16.90
N ILE A 252 0.41 -7.72 -18.11
CA ILE A 252 -0.61 -6.95 -18.83
C ILE A 252 -1.82 -7.84 -19.18
N ILE A 253 -1.59 -9.08 -19.63
CA ILE A 253 -2.66 -10.02 -19.97
C ILE A 253 -3.42 -10.44 -18.71
N GLU A 254 -2.72 -10.66 -17.60
CA GLU A 254 -3.30 -11.10 -16.32
C GLU A 254 -4.23 -10.04 -15.69
N ALA A 255 -3.84 -8.74 -15.74
CA ALA A 255 -4.60 -7.63 -15.17
C ALA A 255 -4.49 -6.38 -16.05
N PRO A 256 -5.16 -6.36 -17.22
CA PRO A 256 -5.02 -5.27 -18.19
C PRO A 256 -5.58 -3.91 -17.71
N GLU A 257 -6.45 -3.92 -16.72
CA GLU A 257 -7.07 -2.73 -16.10
C GLU A 257 -6.15 -2.03 -15.08
N TYR A 258 -4.94 -2.56 -14.82
CA TYR A 258 -3.95 -1.95 -13.94
C TYR A 258 -2.83 -1.28 -14.77
N ARG A 259 -2.57 0.01 -14.50
CA ARG A 259 -1.57 0.80 -15.23
C ARG A 259 -0.13 0.29 -15.07
N GLU A 260 0.16 -0.36 -13.96
CA GLU A 260 1.52 -0.64 -13.48
C GLU A 260 2.37 -1.43 -14.51
N ALA A 261 1.81 -2.48 -15.11
CA ALA A 261 2.55 -3.29 -16.10
C ALA A 261 2.75 -2.54 -17.42
N TRP A 262 1.74 -1.79 -17.86
CA TRP A 262 1.84 -0.91 -19.04
C TRP A 262 2.92 0.16 -18.85
N PHE A 263 2.96 0.76 -17.66
CA PHE A 263 3.95 1.77 -17.33
C PHE A 263 5.37 1.21 -17.25
N GLU A 264 5.56 0.01 -16.72
CA GLU A 264 6.87 -0.66 -16.71
C GLU A 264 7.36 -0.93 -18.15
N MET A 265 6.50 -1.40 -19.05
CA MET A 265 6.85 -1.56 -20.47
C MET A 265 7.17 -0.22 -21.11
N MET A 266 6.37 0.82 -20.84
CA MET A 266 6.64 2.17 -21.31
C MET A 266 8.03 2.66 -20.91
N LYS A 267 8.44 2.45 -19.63
CA LYS A 267 9.78 2.80 -19.13
C LYS A 267 10.88 2.09 -19.90
N ILE A 268 10.73 0.79 -20.17
CA ILE A 268 11.71 0.02 -20.97
C ILE A 268 11.85 0.64 -22.37
N MET A 269 10.74 0.89 -23.05
CA MET A 269 10.75 1.46 -24.40
C MET A 269 11.29 2.89 -24.43
N TYR A 270 11.02 3.67 -23.39
CA TYR A 270 11.55 5.03 -23.22
C TYR A 270 13.07 5.03 -23.11
N HIS A 271 13.64 4.19 -22.26
CA HIS A 271 15.09 4.06 -22.08
C HIS A 271 15.78 3.51 -23.35
N ALA A 272 15.11 2.60 -24.06
CA ALA A 272 15.57 2.12 -25.36
C ALA A 272 15.41 3.14 -26.50
N LYS A 273 14.82 4.33 -26.23
CA LYS A 273 14.43 5.33 -27.23
C LYS A 273 13.56 4.80 -28.36
N ASN A 274 12.83 3.71 -28.09
CA ASN A 274 11.83 3.18 -29.00
C ASN A 274 10.53 3.98 -28.82
N TRP A 275 10.54 5.20 -29.41
CA TRP A 275 9.48 6.18 -29.18
C TRP A 275 8.10 5.69 -29.62
N LYS A 276 8.00 4.95 -30.72
CA LYS A 276 6.71 4.42 -31.20
C LYS A 276 6.10 3.43 -30.21
N SER A 277 6.88 2.48 -29.73
CA SER A 277 6.42 1.53 -28.71
C SER A 277 6.17 2.22 -27.36
N CYS A 278 7.01 3.20 -26.98
CA CYS A 278 6.80 4.00 -25.78
C CYS A 278 5.44 4.72 -25.82
N ILE A 279 5.08 5.34 -26.95
CA ILE A 279 3.78 5.99 -27.15
C ILE A 279 2.66 4.96 -27.02
N TRP A 280 2.76 3.82 -27.68
CA TRP A 280 1.71 2.79 -27.64
C TRP A 280 1.43 2.28 -26.21
N TYR A 281 2.49 1.94 -25.46
CA TYR A 281 2.33 1.52 -24.06
C TYR A 281 1.86 2.67 -23.17
N GLY A 282 2.35 3.87 -23.40
CA GLY A 282 1.96 5.05 -22.64
C GLY A 282 0.49 5.45 -22.86
N GLU A 283 0.02 5.49 -24.10
CA GLU A 283 -1.40 5.74 -24.44
C GLU A 283 -2.28 4.67 -23.81
N SER A 284 -1.89 3.39 -23.91
CA SER A 284 -2.63 2.28 -23.25
C SER A 284 -2.69 2.47 -21.73
N CYS A 285 -1.58 2.86 -21.11
CA CYS A 285 -1.50 3.14 -19.68
C CYS A 285 -2.46 4.27 -19.25
N VAL A 286 -2.38 5.45 -19.90
CA VAL A 286 -3.17 6.62 -19.47
C VAL A 286 -4.65 6.53 -19.85
N ASN A 287 -5.03 5.67 -20.78
CA ASN A 287 -6.41 5.40 -21.14
C ASN A 287 -7.18 4.63 -20.06
N ILE A 288 -6.48 3.94 -19.14
CA ILE A 288 -7.08 3.37 -17.95
C ILE A 288 -7.34 4.52 -16.96
N ARG A 289 -8.58 4.97 -16.80
CA ARG A 289 -8.90 6.18 -16.05
C ARG A 289 -9.18 5.98 -14.58
N GLU A 290 -9.72 4.82 -14.22
CA GLU A 290 -10.11 4.50 -12.87
C GLU A 290 -8.97 3.80 -12.14
N ARG A 291 -8.47 4.42 -11.06
CA ARG A 291 -7.46 3.81 -10.19
C ARG A 291 -8.14 2.86 -9.22
N PRO A 292 -7.82 1.55 -9.27
CA PRO A 292 -8.38 0.61 -8.31
C PRO A 292 -7.91 0.90 -6.88
N LEU A 293 -8.82 0.76 -5.91
CA LEU A 293 -8.48 0.80 -4.49
C LEU A 293 -7.80 -0.51 -4.08
N SER A 294 -6.49 -0.56 -4.26
CA SER A 294 -5.71 -1.77 -4.05
C SER A 294 -4.29 -1.44 -3.57
N TYR A 295 -3.80 -2.24 -2.61
CA TYR A 295 -2.45 -2.09 -2.05
C TYR A 295 -1.32 -2.40 -3.05
N ILE A 296 -1.65 -2.99 -4.20
CA ILE A 296 -0.70 -3.24 -5.28
C ILE A 296 -0.63 -2.10 -6.31
N CYS A 297 -1.52 -1.10 -6.22
CA CYS A 297 -1.46 0.11 -7.03
C CYS A 297 -0.31 1.00 -6.56
N GLU A 298 0.70 1.14 -7.40
CA GLU A 298 1.83 2.04 -7.15
C GLU A 298 1.48 3.47 -7.59
N PRO A 299 2.03 4.53 -6.94
CA PRO A 299 1.66 5.91 -7.26
C PRO A 299 2.10 6.36 -8.65
N ASP A 300 3.33 6.02 -9.06
CA ASP A 300 3.98 6.53 -10.27
C ASP A 300 3.14 6.39 -11.56
N PRO A 301 2.51 5.23 -11.86
CA PRO A 301 1.68 5.09 -13.05
C PRO A 301 0.43 5.96 -13.06
N TRP A 302 0.01 6.45 -11.90
CA TRP A 302 -1.20 7.26 -11.71
C TRP A 302 -0.89 8.75 -11.48
N GLY A 303 0.38 9.10 -11.48
CA GLY A 303 0.90 10.45 -11.34
C GLY A 303 1.25 11.12 -12.67
N PRO A 304 2.10 12.14 -12.63
CA PRO A 304 2.54 12.90 -13.81
C PRO A 304 3.47 12.13 -14.74
N LEU A 305 4.19 11.11 -14.24
CA LEU A 305 5.28 10.46 -14.97
C LEU A 305 4.87 9.88 -16.34
N PRO A 306 3.74 9.15 -16.50
CA PRO A 306 3.34 8.64 -17.81
C PRO A 306 3.12 9.76 -18.83
N PHE A 307 2.52 10.86 -18.41
CA PHE A 307 2.26 12.01 -19.28
C PHE A 307 3.54 12.76 -19.67
N ASP A 308 4.45 12.93 -18.72
CA ASP A 308 5.76 13.52 -18.99
C ASP A 308 6.57 12.67 -19.98
N MET A 309 6.64 11.37 -19.79
CA MET A 309 7.32 10.46 -20.71
C MET A 309 6.66 10.43 -22.09
N LEU A 310 5.31 10.47 -22.17
CA LEU A 310 4.57 10.60 -23.43
C LEU A 310 4.92 11.91 -24.13
N SER A 311 5.01 13.03 -23.42
CA SER A 311 5.34 14.32 -24.01
C SER A 311 6.69 14.28 -24.72
N ILE A 312 7.68 13.66 -24.10
CA ILE A 312 9.01 13.51 -24.66
C ILE A 312 8.99 12.55 -25.87
N ALA A 313 8.25 11.43 -25.76
CA ALA A 313 8.15 10.45 -26.83
C ALA A 313 7.46 11.04 -28.08
N TYR A 314 6.34 11.76 -27.90
CA TYR A 314 5.66 12.47 -29.00
C TYR A 314 6.56 13.53 -29.67
N CYS A 315 7.29 14.30 -28.86
CA CYS A 315 8.23 15.30 -29.38
C CYS A 315 9.29 14.65 -30.29
N ASN A 316 9.83 13.49 -29.87
CA ASN A 316 10.84 12.77 -30.64
C ASN A 316 10.33 12.16 -31.97
N VAL A 317 9.02 11.99 -32.13
CA VAL A 317 8.42 11.56 -33.42
C VAL A 317 7.75 12.69 -34.19
N GLY A 318 7.93 13.95 -33.76
CA GLY A 318 7.41 15.14 -34.47
C GLY A 318 5.92 15.44 -34.20
N ARG A 319 5.28 14.71 -33.24
CA ARG A 319 3.87 14.93 -32.82
C ARG A 319 3.80 16.05 -31.77
N TYR A 320 4.21 17.27 -32.14
CA TYR A 320 4.40 18.38 -31.19
C TYR A 320 3.12 18.84 -30.49
N ARG A 321 1.94 18.74 -31.15
CA ARG A 321 0.66 19.08 -30.50
C ARG A 321 0.33 18.08 -29.39
N ASP A 322 0.49 16.79 -29.66
CA ASP A 322 0.24 15.73 -28.68
C ASP A 322 1.26 15.81 -27.53
N ALA A 323 2.53 16.17 -27.86
CA ALA A 323 3.56 16.40 -26.88
C ALA A 323 3.19 17.54 -25.91
N LEU A 324 2.68 18.65 -26.45
CA LEU A 324 2.23 19.79 -25.64
C LEU A 324 1.04 19.43 -24.75
N GLU A 325 0.07 18.70 -25.29
CA GLU A 325 -1.10 18.24 -24.52
C GLU A 325 -0.67 17.33 -23.36
N ALA A 326 0.18 16.35 -23.65
CA ALA A 326 0.70 15.44 -22.62
C ALA A 326 1.49 16.19 -21.54
N ALA A 327 2.36 17.15 -21.92
CA ALA A 327 3.10 17.95 -20.95
C ALA A 327 2.17 18.80 -20.05
N ASN A 328 1.12 19.37 -20.62
CA ASN A 328 0.12 20.11 -19.84
C ASN A 328 -0.65 19.19 -18.90
N HIS A 329 -1.00 17.96 -19.31
CA HIS A 329 -1.58 16.96 -18.42
C HIS A 329 -0.65 16.62 -17.24
N ALA A 330 0.65 16.47 -17.48
CA ALA A 330 1.60 16.25 -16.39
C ALA A 330 1.61 17.42 -15.38
N LEU A 331 1.51 18.66 -15.86
CA LEU A 331 1.47 19.87 -15.00
C LEU A 331 0.17 20.01 -14.20
N MET A 332 -0.91 19.33 -14.55
CA MET A 332 -2.13 19.29 -13.73
C MET A 332 -1.91 18.63 -12.36
N TYR A 333 -0.87 17.83 -12.22
CA TYR A 333 -0.47 17.19 -10.98
C TYR A 333 0.35 18.08 -10.04
N GLY A 334 0.81 19.21 -10.52
CA GLY A 334 1.59 20.20 -9.79
C GLY A 334 2.65 20.86 -10.69
N PRO A 335 3.19 22.01 -10.29
CA PRO A 335 4.22 22.69 -11.06
C PRO A 335 5.53 21.89 -11.07
N ASP A 336 6.14 21.79 -12.26
CA ASP A 336 7.47 21.22 -12.49
C ASP A 336 8.22 22.10 -13.49
N GLU A 337 9.33 22.70 -13.04
CA GLU A 337 10.10 23.66 -13.87
C GLU A 337 10.63 23.05 -15.15
N ARG A 338 11.07 21.79 -15.13
CA ARG A 338 11.58 21.08 -16.30
C ARG A 338 10.45 20.85 -17.32
N ILE A 339 9.28 20.43 -16.87
CA ILE A 339 8.13 20.22 -17.76
C ILE A 339 7.65 21.55 -18.32
N MET A 340 7.60 22.63 -17.52
CA MET A 340 7.26 23.97 -18.00
C MET A 340 8.25 24.48 -19.07
N GLN A 341 9.55 24.18 -18.92
CA GLN A 341 10.53 24.50 -19.94
C GLN A 341 10.30 23.67 -21.21
N ASN A 342 9.99 22.38 -21.10
CA ASN A 342 9.66 21.53 -22.25
C ASN A 342 8.41 22.06 -22.99
N VAL A 343 7.39 22.54 -22.29
CA VAL A 343 6.20 23.16 -22.89
C VAL A 343 6.59 24.34 -23.78
N LYS A 344 7.47 25.26 -23.32
CA LYS A 344 7.95 26.38 -24.12
C LYS A 344 8.67 25.92 -25.40
N ILE A 345 9.50 24.89 -25.30
CA ILE A 345 10.19 24.29 -26.42
C ILE A 345 9.20 23.72 -27.44
N MET A 346 8.23 22.92 -26.99
CA MET A 346 7.20 22.32 -27.86
C MET A 346 6.35 23.36 -28.56
N GLN A 347 5.95 24.44 -27.87
CA GLN A 347 5.26 25.59 -28.47
C GLN A 347 6.06 26.24 -29.61
N SER A 348 7.39 26.33 -29.46
CA SER A 348 8.27 26.91 -30.50
C SER A 348 8.32 26.06 -31.77
N TYR A 349 8.04 24.76 -31.70
CA TYR A 349 7.96 23.88 -32.86
C TYR A 349 6.62 23.96 -33.58
N ILE A 350 5.52 24.18 -32.86
CA ILE A 350 4.14 24.24 -33.42
C ILE A 350 4.00 25.50 -34.32
N GLY A 351 4.68 26.60 -34.02
CA GLY A 351 4.61 27.85 -34.77
C GLY A 351 5.51 27.94 -35.97
N LYS A 352 6.36 26.95 -36.25
CA LYS A 352 7.23 26.96 -37.44
C LYS A 352 6.51 26.33 -38.64
N PRO A 353 6.41 27.03 -39.78
CA PRO A 353 5.96 26.37 -41.01
C PRO A 353 6.97 25.25 -41.37
N SER A 354 6.40 24.08 -41.72
CA SER A 354 7.10 22.87 -42.16
C SER A 354 7.86 23.11 -43.47
#